data_bd03037c002c77676e1df4134cb0ba41
#
_entry.id   bd03037c002c77676e1df4134cb0ba41
#
_cell.length_a   1.000
_cell.length_b   1.000
_cell.length_c   1.000
_cell.angle_alpha   90.00
_cell.angle_beta   90.00
_cell.angle_gamma   90.00
#
_symmetry.space_group_name_H-M   'P 1'
#
loop_
_entity.id
_entity.type
_entity.pdbx_description
1 polymer ?
#
loop_
_entity_poly.entity_id
_entity_poly.type
_entity_poly.pdbx_seq_one_letter_code
_entity_poly.pdbx_strand_id
1 'polypeptide(L)'
;VPLDDDTIRLAKGPNLATVVTLMPDGQPQALPTWVDTDGEHLLVNTEPQRQRARNVARDPRITVLIQSGDNAWDWAEVRGRVVDTVGGDEARRHIDELSQRYVGADYQREIGPEGRIILVVAPDRELTPAKLGG
;
A
#
# COMPACT_ATOMS: atom_id res chain seq x y z
N VAL A 1 -11.89 0.71 -13.58
CA VAL A 1 -10.86 0.12 -14.47
C VAL A 1 -9.90 -0.70 -13.61
N PRO A 2 -9.66 -1.96 -13.92
CA PRO A 2 -8.74 -2.78 -13.15
C PRO A 2 -7.30 -2.27 -13.27
N LEU A 3 -6.52 -2.58 -12.24
CA LEU A 3 -5.06 -2.39 -12.28
C LEU A 3 -4.46 -3.33 -13.34
N ASP A 4 -3.26 -2.99 -13.80
CA ASP A 4 -2.52 -3.85 -14.71
C ASP A 4 -2.24 -5.21 -14.06
N ASP A 5 -2.18 -6.26 -14.88
CA ASP A 5 -1.94 -7.63 -14.40
C ASP A 5 -0.65 -7.75 -13.61
N ASP A 6 0.43 -7.09 -14.04
CA ASP A 6 1.70 -7.10 -13.32
C ASP A 6 1.59 -6.43 -11.95
N THR A 7 0.85 -5.32 -11.86
CA THR A 7 0.61 -4.64 -10.60
C THR A 7 -0.15 -5.56 -9.63
N ILE A 8 -1.22 -6.19 -10.12
CA ILE A 8 -2.03 -7.11 -9.30
C ILE A 8 -1.18 -8.28 -8.82
N ARG A 9 -0.40 -8.89 -9.70
CA ARG A 9 0.47 -10.01 -9.36
C ARG A 9 1.45 -9.64 -8.25
N LEU A 10 2.11 -8.50 -8.39
CA LEU A 10 3.06 -8.03 -7.38
C LEU A 10 2.38 -7.68 -6.06
N ALA A 11 1.22 -7.05 -6.11
CA ALA A 11 0.48 -6.67 -4.90
C ALA A 11 -0.12 -7.86 -4.16
N LYS A 12 -0.36 -8.99 -4.85
CA LYS A 12 -0.89 -10.21 -4.23
C LYS A 12 0.20 -11.11 -3.66
N GLY A 13 1.44 -10.95 -4.08
CA GLY A 13 2.56 -11.70 -3.54
C GLY A 13 3.10 -11.07 -2.26
N PRO A 14 3.97 -11.78 -1.50
CA PRO A 14 4.62 -11.20 -0.32
C PRO A 14 5.78 -10.30 -0.74
N ASN A 15 5.48 -9.25 -1.50
CA ASN A 15 6.45 -8.32 -2.04
C ASN A 15 6.40 -7.01 -1.25
N LEU A 16 7.56 -6.46 -0.92
CA LEU A 16 7.65 -5.24 -0.16
C LEU A 16 7.26 -4.05 -1.03
N ALA A 17 6.46 -3.14 -0.47
CA ALA A 17 6.09 -1.91 -1.12
C ALA A 17 6.77 -0.72 -0.43
N THR A 18 7.20 0.26 -1.22
CA THR A 18 7.62 1.55 -0.70
C THR A 18 6.48 2.53 -0.93
N VAL A 19 5.96 3.08 0.15
CA VAL A 19 4.84 4.03 0.11
C VAL A 19 5.38 5.43 0.35
N VAL A 20 5.06 6.33 -0.58
CA VAL A 20 5.49 7.73 -0.54
C VAL A 20 4.27 8.63 -0.33
N THR A 21 4.32 9.43 0.72
CA THR A 21 3.30 10.43 1.04
C THR A 21 3.98 11.78 1.29
N LEU A 22 3.22 12.86 1.33
CA LEU A 22 3.78 14.19 1.47
C LEU A 22 3.66 14.70 2.89
N MET A 23 4.78 15.08 3.47
CA MET A 23 4.84 15.75 4.77
C MET A 23 4.19 17.14 4.69
N PRO A 24 3.85 17.77 5.83
CA PRO A 24 3.21 19.10 5.82
C PRO A 24 3.98 20.17 5.06
N ASP A 25 5.32 20.07 5.00
CA ASP A 25 6.16 21.01 4.27
C ASP A 25 6.35 20.65 2.78
N GLY A 26 5.69 19.56 2.33
CA GLY A 26 5.80 19.08 0.96
C GLY A 26 6.94 18.10 0.72
N GLN A 27 7.75 17.81 1.72
CA GLN A 27 8.84 16.84 1.58
C GLN A 27 8.24 15.43 1.46
N PRO A 28 8.61 14.64 0.44
CA PRO A 28 8.17 13.24 0.36
C PRO A 28 8.77 12.40 1.50
N GLN A 29 7.92 11.55 2.09
CA GLN A 29 8.35 10.54 3.06
C GLN A 29 8.15 9.17 2.43
N ALA A 30 9.21 8.37 2.35
CA ALA A 30 9.20 7.04 1.73
C ALA A 30 9.51 5.98 2.78
N LEU A 31 8.57 5.07 3.02
CA LEU A 31 8.72 3.99 3.99
C LEU A 31 8.24 2.67 3.42
N PRO A 32 8.92 1.55 3.76
CA PRO A 32 8.49 0.23 3.33
C PRO A 32 7.28 -0.25 4.13
N THR A 33 6.44 -1.05 3.48
CA THR A 33 5.28 -1.66 4.12
C THR A 33 4.78 -2.86 3.32
N TRP A 34 3.79 -3.54 3.88
CA TRP A 34 3.02 -4.57 3.18
C TRP A 34 1.96 -3.90 2.32
N VAL A 35 1.53 -4.60 1.27
CA VAL A 35 0.53 -4.09 0.34
C VAL A 35 -0.43 -5.21 -0.05
N ASP A 36 -1.64 -4.82 -0.43
CA ASP A 36 -2.65 -5.73 -0.97
C ASP A 36 -3.39 -5.02 -2.11
N THR A 37 -4.29 -5.74 -2.74
CA THR A 37 -5.14 -5.18 -3.79
C THR A 37 -6.49 -5.89 -3.83
N ASP A 38 -7.51 -5.17 -4.25
CA ASP A 38 -8.82 -5.74 -4.60
C ASP A 38 -8.98 -5.92 -6.12
N GLY A 39 -7.92 -5.67 -6.90
CA GLY A 39 -7.92 -5.72 -8.35
C GLY A 39 -8.12 -4.37 -9.04
N GLU A 40 -8.69 -3.41 -8.35
CA GLU A 40 -8.96 -2.05 -8.87
C GLU A 40 -8.22 -0.98 -8.07
N HIS A 41 -7.92 -1.26 -6.81
CA HIS A 41 -7.23 -0.36 -5.88
C HIS A 41 -6.06 -1.06 -5.23
N LEU A 42 -5.07 -0.29 -4.80
CA LEU A 42 -4.09 -0.80 -3.84
C LEU A 42 -4.62 -0.55 -2.44
N LEU A 43 -4.31 -1.48 -1.53
CA LEU A 43 -4.76 -1.43 -0.15
C LEU A 43 -3.55 -1.39 0.77
N VAL A 44 -3.46 -0.36 1.59
CA VAL A 44 -2.36 -0.17 2.54
C VAL A 44 -2.95 -0.14 3.95
N ASN A 45 -2.60 -1.13 4.76
CA ASN A 45 -3.07 -1.21 6.14
C ASN A 45 -2.10 -0.46 7.05
N THR A 46 -2.62 0.40 7.91
CA THR A 46 -1.82 1.21 8.81
C THR A 46 -2.62 1.55 10.08
N GLU A 47 -2.09 2.42 10.91
CA GLU A 47 -2.81 2.94 12.07
C GLU A 47 -3.04 4.44 11.89
N PRO A 48 -4.20 4.97 12.34
CA PRO A 48 -4.58 6.38 12.07
C PRO A 48 -3.58 7.41 12.60
N GLN A 49 -2.87 7.12 13.68
CA GLN A 49 -1.94 8.06 14.30
C GLN A 49 -0.57 8.11 13.60
N ARG A 50 -0.29 7.18 12.68
CA ARG A 50 1.00 7.16 11.98
C ARG A 50 1.10 8.33 11.00
N GLN A 51 2.34 8.77 10.77
CA GLN A 51 2.60 9.91 9.89
C GLN A 51 2.01 9.72 8.49
N ARG A 52 2.13 8.51 7.94
CA ARG A 52 1.56 8.16 6.62
C ARG A 52 0.06 8.46 6.57
N ALA A 53 -0.68 8.02 7.57
CA ALA A 53 -2.13 8.21 7.62
C ALA A 53 -2.49 9.69 7.76
N ARG A 54 -1.76 10.43 8.59
CA ARG A 54 -1.97 11.87 8.75
C ARG A 54 -1.65 12.63 7.47
N ASN A 55 -0.59 12.21 6.78
CA ASN A 55 -0.20 12.83 5.52
C ASN A 55 -1.30 12.72 4.47
N VAL A 56 -1.87 11.53 4.27
CA VAL A 56 -2.91 11.34 3.24
C VAL A 56 -4.25 11.91 3.65
N ALA A 57 -4.51 12.11 4.93
CA ALA A 57 -5.70 12.82 5.40
C ALA A 57 -5.65 14.30 5.01
N ARG A 58 -4.45 14.88 4.95
CA ARG A 58 -4.23 16.27 4.57
C ARG A 58 -4.10 16.44 3.05
N ASP A 59 -3.34 15.55 2.42
CA ASP A 59 -3.06 15.57 0.97
C ASP A 59 -3.17 14.13 0.48
N PRO A 60 -4.21 13.78 -0.30
CA PRO A 60 -4.48 12.38 -0.62
C PRO A 60 -3.51 11.75 -1.60
N ARG A 61 -2.59 12.51 -2.19
CA ARG A 61 -1.62 11.97 -3.14
C ARG A 61 -0.71 10.95 -2.50
N ILE A 62 -0.50 9.84 -3.20
CA ILE A 62 0.29 8.71 -2.71
C ILE A 62 0.96 8.02 -3.90
N THR A 63 2.19 7.60 -3.70
CA THR A 63 2.89 6.76 -4.68
C THR A 63 3.29 5.46 -3.99
N VAL A 64 3.06 4.34 -4.66
CA VAL A 64 3.40 3.02 -4.15
C VAL A 64 4.27 2.31 -5.17
N LEU A 65 5.48 1.95 -4.75
CA LEU A 65 6.40 1.14 -5.56
C LEU A 65 6.45 -0.26 -4.96
N ILE A 66 6.11 -1.26 -5.77
CA ILE A 66 6.12 -2.66 -5.35
C ILE A 66 7.23 -3.37 -6.11
N GLN A 67 8.16 -4.00 -5.38
CA GLN A 67 9.27 -4.74 -5.99
C GLN A 67 9.17 -6.21 -5.63
N SER A 68 9.40 -7.07 -6.64
CA SER A 68 9.44 -8.52 -6.42
C SER A 68 10.58 -8.87 -5.46
N GLY A 69 10.30 -9.73 -4.48
CA GLY A 69 11.32 -10.25 -3.59
C GLY A 69 12.32 -11.17 -4.28
N ASP A 70 11.96 -11.73 -5.44
CA ASP A 70 12.82 -12.66 -6.18
C ASP A 70 13.63 -11.96 -7.28
N ASN A 71 13.13 -10.84 -7.80
CA ASN A 71 13.78 -10.10 -8.88
C ASN A 71 13.49 -8.61 -8.71
N ALA A 72 14.48 -7.86 -8.28
CA ALA A 72 14.34 -6.43 -8.00
C ALA A 72 13.97 -5.60 -9.25
N TRP A 73 14.21 -6.14 -10.43
CA TRP A 73 13.88 -5.45 -11.69
C TRP A 73 12.45 -5.73 -12.16
N ASP A 74 11.73 -6.59 -11.46
CA ASP A 74 10.30 -6.82 -11.64
C ASP A 74 9.57 -5.94 -10.62
N TRP A 75 9.00 -4.83 -11.06
CA TRP A 75 8.40 -3.83 -10.18
C TRP A 75 7.18 -3.17 -10.84
N ALA A 76 6.37 -2.54 -10.03
CA ALA A 76 5.27 -1.68 -10.48
C ALA A 76 5.22 -0.42 -9.61
N GLU A 77 5.05 0.73 -10.23
CA GLU A 77 4.85 2.00 -9.54
C GLU A 77 3.43 2.48 -9.82
N VAL A 78 2.68 2.78 -8.77
CA VAL A 78 1.33 3.31 -8.87
C VAL A 78 1.32 4.70 -8.25
N ARG A 79 0.96 5.70 -9.05
CA ARG A 79 0.69 7.05 -8.58
C ARG A 79 -0.80 7.23 -8.50
N GLY A 80 -1.27 7.66 -7.36
CA GLY A 80 -2.71 7.77 -7.15
C GLY A 80 -3.06 8.64 -5.97
N ARG A 81 -4.23 8.39 -5.44
CA ARG A 81 -4.75 9.12 -4.28
C ARG A 81 -5.56 8.18 -3.40
N VAL A 82 -5.53 8.46 -2.12
CA VAL A 82 -6.38 7.76 -1.16
C VAL A 82 -7.79 8.29 -1.33
N VAL A 83 -8.72 7.40 -1.67
CA VAL A 83 -10.12 7.77 -1.96
C VAL A 83 -11.07 7.29 -0.86
N ASP A 84 -10.61 6.41 0.01
CA ASP A 84 -11.42 5.88 1.11
C ASP A 84 -10.51 5.34 2.20
N THR A 85 -11.05 5.25 3.42
CA THR A 85 -10.41 4.57 4.53
C THR A 85 -11.43 3.64 5.18
N VAL A 86 -11.00 2.41 5.45
CA VAL A 86 -11.86 1.38 6.03
C VAL A 86 -11.26 0.97 7.37
N GLY A 87 -12.03 1.14 8.43
CA GLY A 87 -11.60 0.81 9.79
C GLY A 87 -12.31 -0.42 10.36
N GLY A 88 -12.27 -0.54 11.69
CA GLY A 88 -13.01 -1.56 12.43
C GLY A 88 -12.55 -2.98 12.18
N ASP A 89 -13.48 -3.91 12.27
CA ASP A 89 -13.19 -5.34 12.17
C ASP A 89 -12.61 -5.74 10.82
N GLU A 90 -13.01 -5.07 9.75
CA GLU A 90 -12.48 -5.36 8.41
C GLU A 90 -10.98 -5.07 8.35
N ALA A 91 -10.55 -3.92 8.85
CA ALA A 91 -9.13 -3.56 8.87
C ALA A 91 -8.33 -4.47 9.80
N ARG A 92 -8.94 -4.90 10.91
CA ARG A 92 -8.31 -5.83 11.84
C ARG A 92 -8.09 -7.19 11.20
N ARG A 93 -9.08 -7.72 10.50
CA ARG A 93 -8.94 -8.98 9.76
C ARG A 93 -7.91 -8.86 8.65
N HIS A 94 -7.91 -7.73 7.96
CA HIS A 94 -6.99 -7.49 6.84
C HIS A 94 -5.53 -7.52 7.26
N ILE A 95 -5.17 -6.95 8.41
CA ILE A 95 -3.77 -7.00 8.86
C ILE A 95 -3.34 -8.44 9.20
N ASP A 96 -4.24 -9.27 9.71
CA ASP A 96 -3.94 -10.68 9.94
C ASP A 96 -3.73 -11.43 8.61
N GLU A 97 -4.57 -11.17 7.60
CA GLU A 97 -4.41 -11.77 6.27
C GLU A 97 -3.07 -11.38 5.65
N LEU A 98 -2.69 -10.11 5.75
CA LEU A 98 -1.38 -9.64 5.27
C LEU A 98 -0.25 -10.30 6.03
N SER A 99 -0.37 -10.41 7.35
CA SER A 99 0.65 -11.04 8.18
C SER A 99 0.84 -12.50 7.81
N GLN A 100 -0.26 -13.23 7.56
CA GLN A 100 -0.17 -14.62 7.08
C GLN A 100 0.59 -14.70 5.76
N ARG A 101 0.34 -13.79 4.84
CA ARG A 101 1.01 -13.77 3.53
C ARG A 101 2.49 -13.46 3.65
N TYR A 102 2.86 -12.48 4.47
CA TYR A 102 4.23 -11.97 4.55
C TYR A 102 5.11 -12.75 5.53
N VAL A 103 4.54 -13.22 6.64
CA VAL A 103 5.33 -13.87 7.71
C VAL A 103 4.78 -15.21 8.17
N GLY A 104 3.64 -15.67 7.65
CA GLY A 104 3.09 -16.98 7.96
C GLY A 104 2.39 -17.11 9.30
N ALA A 105 2.03 -16.01 9.93
CA ALA A 105 1.33 -15.99 11.23
C ALA A 105 0.43 -14.77 11.31
N ASP A 106 -0.53 -14.80 12.24
CA ASP A 106 -1.35 -13.62 12.52
C ASP A 106 -0.48 -12.49 13.06
N TYR A 107 -0.99 -11.26 12.93
CA TYR A 107 -0.26 -10.07 13.32
C TYR A 107 0.08 -10.08 14.81
N GLN A 108 1.38 -10.02 15.11
CA GLN A 108 1.92 -10.22 16.46
C GLN A 108 2.15 -8.92 17.23
N ARG A 109 2.17 -7.78 16.52
CA ARG A 109 2.46 -6.50 17.16
C ARG A 109 1.22 -5.96 17.86
N GLU A 110 1.46 -5.15 18.89
CA GLU A 110 0.40 -4.46 19.58
C GLU A 110 -0.25 -3.44 18.65
N ILE A 111 -1.60 -3.40 18.69
CA ILE A 111 -2.40 -2.43 17.94
C ILE A 111 -2.82 -1.34 18.91
N GLY A 112 -2.60 -0.09 18.54
CA GLY A 112 -2.96 1.05 19.37
C GLY A 112 -4.48 1.17 19.56
N PRO A 113 -4.91 2.08 20.47
CA PRO A 113 -6.32 2.18 20.84
C PRO A 113 -7.25 2.61 19.70
N GLU A 114 -6.70 3.24 18.66
CA GLU A 114 -7.49 3.66 17.49
C GLU A 114 -7.67 2.55 16.46
N GLY A 115 -7.03 1.40 16.66
CA GLY A 115 -7.13 0.24 15.78
C GLY A 115 -6.36 0.41 14.47
N ARG A 116 -6.71 -0.42 13.50
CA ARG A 116 -6.12 -0.40 12.15
C ARG A 116 -7.08 0.27 11.18
N ILE A 117 -6.52 0.80 10.08
CA ILE A 117 -7.31 1.31 8.95
C ILE A 117 -6.68 0.80 7.64
N ILE A 118 -7.51 0.64 6.63
CA ILE A 118 -7.08 0.35 5.26
C ILE A 118 -7.17 1.65 4.47
N LEU A 119 -6.05 2.08 3.90
CA LEU A 119 -6.05 3.18 2.94
C LEU A 119 -6.34 2.58 1.56
N VAL A 120 -7.42 3.05 0.94
CA VAL A 120 -7.84 2.58 -0.39
C VAL A 120 -7.29 3.56 -1.42
N VAL A 121 -6.37 3.07 -2.27
CA VAL A 121 -5.65 3.89 -3.23
C VAL A 121 -6.22 3.68 -4.63
N ALA A 122 -6.78 4.73 -5.22
CA ALA A 122 -7.21 4.73 -6.62
C ALA A 122 -6.02 5.11 -7.49
N PRO A 123 -5.73 4.31 -8.55
CA PRO A 123 -4.61 4.62 -9.43
C PRO A 123 -4.97 5.75 -10.40
N ASP A 124 -4.06 6.71 -10.55
CA ASP A 124 -4.10 7.69 -11.62
C ASP A 124 -3.17 7.30 -12.75
N ARG A 125 -2.05 6.65 -12.41
CA ARG A 125 -1.05 6.22 -13.38
C ARG A 125 -0.30 5.00 -12.86
N GLU A 126 -0.08 4.03 -13.74
CA GLU A 126 0.73 2.85 -13.45
C GLU A 126 1.92 2.80 -14.39
N LEU A 127 3.09 2.51 -13.84
CA LEU A 127 4.31 2.33 -14.59
C LEU A 127 4.93 0.98 -14.22
N THR A 128 5.31 0.22 -15.24
CA THR A 128 6.00 -1.08 -15.07
C THR A 128 7.20 -1.10 -16.01
N PRO A 129 8.13 -2.08 -15.87
CA PRO A 129 9.25 -2.18 -16.81
C PRO A 129 8.80 -2.24 -18.27
N ALA A 130 7.70 -2.93 -18.57
CA ALA A 130 7.17 -3.01 -19.92
C ALA A 130 6.72 -1.65 -20.46
N LYS A 131 6.13 -0.82 -19.59
CA LYS A 131 5.64 0.50 -19.97
C LYS A 131 6.73 1.57 -19.97
N LEU A 132 7.86 1.30 -19.33
CA LEU A 132 8.98 2.24 -19.31
C LEU A 132 9.61 2.39 -20.70
N GLY A 133 9.26 1.51 -21.60
CA GLY A 133 9.71 1.59 -22.97
C GLY A 133 11.15 1.18 -23.15
N GLY A 134 11.57 0.30 -22.27
CA GLY A 134 12.93 -0.22 -22.17
C GLY A 134 13.69 -0.32 -23.41
#